data_b52286bfe1eac1a404e9613f895dc139
#
_entry.id   b52286bfe1eac1a404e9613f895dc139
#
_cell.length_a   1.000
_cell.length_b   1.000
_cell.length_c   1.000
_cell.angle_alpha   90.00
_cell.angle_beta   90.00
_cell.angle_gamma   90.00
#
_symmetry.space_group_name_H-M   'P 1'
#
loop_
_entity.id
_entity.type
_entity.pdbx_description
1 polymer ?
#
loop_
_entity_poly.entity_id
_entity_poly.type
_entity_poly.pdbx_seq_one_letter_code
_entity_poly.pdbx_strand_id
1 'polypeptide(L)'
;MYTIGIIGNGFVGSAIASGFALHAKVCVYDVDPKKTINTFDEVMDCEFVFIAVPTPMNIINANKIDLSIVRDVFRRISNHKKSKENILILKSTVLPGSTDILAEEYPNLQIVFNPEFLTERSARLDFINASRIVLGGTEWACERVSALYRDRFP
;
A
#
# COMPACT_ATOMS: atom_id res chain seq x y z
N MET A 1 -7.79 4.87 -17.71
CA MET A 1 -7.65 3.65 -16.88
C MET A 1 -6.67 3.93 -15.76
N TYR A 2 -7.00 3.55 -14.55
CA TYR A 2 -6.09 3.68 -13.41
C TYR A 2 -4.88 2.76 -13.55
N THR A 3 -3.74 3.21 -13.03
CA THR A 3 -2.54 2.39 -12.89
C THR A 3 -2.25 2.19 -11.41
N ILE A 4 -2.10 0.94 -11.01
CA ILE A 4 -1.94 0.55 -9.61
C ILE A 4 -0.68 -0.29 -9.47
N GLY A 5 0.24 0.20 -8.66
CA GLY A 5 1.40 -0.55 -8.23
C GLY A 5 1.17 -1.15 -6.85
N ILE A 6 1.73 -2.30 -6.61
CA ILE A 6 1.66 -2.98 -5.30
C ILE A 6 3.07 -3.40 -4.91
N ILE A 7 3.50 -2.99 -3.73
CA ILE A 7 4.75 -3.44 -3.13
C ILE A 7 4.41 -4.41 -2.02
N GLY A 8 4.79 -5.66 -2.21
CA GLY A 8 4.44 -6.77 -1.32
C GLY A 8 3.33 -7.66 -1.89
N ASN A 9 3.65 -8.90 -2.23
CA ASN A 9 2.72 -9.86 -2.82
C ASN A 9 2.41 -11.01 -1.84
N GLY A 10 2.07 -10.66 -0.61
CA GLY A 10 1.51 -11.56 0.37
C GLY A 10 -0.01 -11.66 0.22
N PHE A 11 -0.71 -12.10 1.28
CA PHE A 11 -2.16 -12.25 1.18
C PHE A 11 -2.90 -10.91 1.00
N VAL A 12 -2.42 -9.81 1.58
CA VAL A 12 -3.00 -8.48 1.40
C VAL A 12 -2.74 -7.95 0.01
N GLY A 13 -1.47 -7.93 -0.43
CA GLY A 13 -1.10 -7.44 -1.76
C GLY A 13 -1.78 -8.22 -2.88
N SER A 14 -1.84 -9.55 -2.77
CA SER A 14 -2.51 -10.38 -3.78
C SER A 14 -4.03 -10.16 -3.79
N ALA A 15 -4.64 -9.88 -2.65
CA ALA A 15 -6.07 -9.54 -2.57
C ALA A 15 -6.36 -8.22 -3.30
N ILE A 16 -5.52 -7.20 -3.11
CA ILE A 16 -5.64 -5.91 -3.80
C ILE A 16 -5.50 -6.12 -5.31
N ALA A 17 -4.46 -6.84 -5.73
CA ALA A 17 -4.22 -7.12 -7.14
C ALA A 17 -5.43 -7.82 -7.79
N SER A 18 -5.98 -8.83 -7.12
CA SER A 18 -7.16 -9.55 -7.58
C SER A 18 -8.39 -8.64 -7.65
N GLY A 19 -8.57 -7.76 -6.67
CA GLY A 19 -9.72 -6.85 -6.61
C GLY A 19 -9.74 -5.84 -7.74
N PHE A 20 -8.59 -5.39 -8.23
CA PHE A 20 -8.50 -4.38 -9.28
C PHE A 20 -8.16 -4.95 -10.66
N ALA A 21 -7.87 -6.23 -10.79
CA ALA A 21 -7.29 -6.85 -12.00
C ALA A 21 -8.01 -6.53 -13.31
N LEU A 22 -9.34 -6.44 -13.29
CA LEU A 22 -10.15 -6.19 -14.50
C LEU A 22 -10.48 -4.70 -14.68
N HIS A 23 -10.11 -3.85 -13.75
CA HIS A 23 -10.54 -2.45 -13.69
C HIS A 23 -9.39 -1.46 -13.74
N ALA A 24 -8.17 -1.94 -13.67
CA ALA A 24 -6.96 -1.14 -13.67
C ALA A 24 -5.79 -1.92 -14.25
N LYS A 25 -4.77 -1.19 -14.68
CA LYS A 25 -3.47 -1.82 -14.98
C LYS A 25 -2.75 -2.02 -13.65
N VAL A 26 -2.47 -3.28 -13.30
CA VAL A 26 -1.87 -3.64 -12.01
C VAL A 26 -0.45 -4.17 -12.21
N CYS A 27 0.50 -3.58 -11.49
CA CYS A 27 1.90 -4.03 -11.43
C CYS A 27 2.22 -4.43 -10.00
N VAL A 28 2.87 -5.57 -9.81
CA VAL A 28 3.17 -6.12 -8.48
C VAL A 28 4.66 -6.41 -8.36
N TYR A 29 5.28 -5.81 -7.35
CA TYR A 29 6.67 -6.05 -7.00
C TYR A 29 6.76 -6.69 -5.61
N ASP A 30 7.64 -7.68 -5.49
CA ASP A 30 8.04 -8.26 -4.20
C ASP A 30 9.54 -8.46 -4.20
N VAL A 31 10.16 -8.30 -3.03
CA VAL A 31 11.59 -8.55 -2.87
C VAL A 31 11.94 -10.02 -3.08
N ASP A 32 10.99 -10.92 -2.85
CA ASP A 32 11.13 -12.34 -3.15
C ASP A 32 10.94 -12.58 -4.66
N PRO A 33 11.98 -13.05 -5.38
CA PRO A 33 11.87 -13.30 -6.83
C PRO A 33 10.79 -14.28 -7.21
N LYS A 34 10.35 -15.14 -6.29
CA LYS A 34 9.28 -16.12 -6.54
C LYS A 34 7.89 -15.49 -6.49
N LYS A 35 7.76 -14.33 -5.85
CA LYS A 35 6.48 -13.63 -5.67
C LYS A 35 6.33 -12.43 -6.57
N THR A 36 7.44 -11.83 -7.01
CA THR A 36 7.37 -10.64 -7.86
C THR A 36 6.87 -10.98 -9.25
N ILE A 37 6.04 -10.08 -9.79
CA ILE A 37 5.51 -10.18 -11.16
C ILE A 37 6.13 -9.10 -12.03
N ASN A 38 6.33 -7.91 -11.47
CA ASN A 38 6.87 -6.74 -12.14
C ASN A 38 8.13 -6.25 -11.43
N THR A 39 8.84 -5.32 -12.05
CA THR A 39 9.99 -4.64 -11.44
C THR A 39 9.52 -3.51 -10.53
N PHE A 40 10.40 -3.07 -9.64
CA PHE A 40 10.14 -1.89 -8.81
C PHE A 40 9.89 -0.63 -9.66
N ASP A 41 10.66 -0.46 -10.74
CA ASP A 41 10.49 0.68 -11.64
C ASP A 41 9.11 0.69 -12.31
N GLU A 42 8.62 -0.47 -12.72
CA GLU A 42 7.27 -0.58 -13.28
C GLU A 42 6.18 -0.19 -12.26
N VAL A 43 6.36 -0.57 -11.00
CA VAL A 43 5.45 -0.16 -9.92
C VAL A 43 5.50 1.36 -9.72
N MET A 44 6.70 1.95 -9.77
CA MET A 44 6.87 3.40 -9.59
C MET A 44 6.31 4.23 -10.75
N ASP A 45 6.06 3.64 -11.90
CA ASP A 45 5.36 4.29 -13.01
C ASP A 45 3.85 4.41 -12.80
N CYS A 46 3.30 3.77 -11.78
CA CYS A 46 1.87 3.79 -11.49
C CYS A 46 1.46 5.03 -10.70
N GLU A 47 0.22 5.49 -10.90
CA GLU A 47 -0.34 6.63 -10.15
C GLU A 47 -0.54 6.30 -8.68
N PHE A 48 -1.13 5.16 -8.39
CA PHE A 48 -1.37 4.68 -7.02
C PHE A 48 -0.42 3.54 -6.70
N VAL A 49 0.23 3.61 -5.56
CA VAL A 49 1.15 2.55 -5.10
C VAL A 49 0.73 2.10 -3.71
N PHE A 50 0.20 0.89 -3.65
CA PHE A 50 -0.14 0.23 -2.38
C PHE A 50 1.11 -0.38 -1.76
N ILE A 51 1.32 -0.13 -0.48
CA ILE A 51 2.42 -0.70 0.30
C ILE A 51 1.81 -1.71 1.27
N ALA A 52 2.05 -3.00 1.00
CA ALA A 52 1.48 -4.13 1.72
C ALA A 52 2.57 -5.12 2.16
N VAL A 53 3.64 -4.57 2.73
CA VAL A 53 4.78 -5.35 3.20
C VAL A 53 4.59 -5.80 4.66
N PRO A 54 5.30 -6.87 5.11
CA PRO A 54 5.19 -7.34 6.47
C PRO A 54 5.61 -6.29 7.52
N THR A 55 4.89 -6.30 8.64
CA THR A 55 5.24 -5.54 9.85
C THR A 55 5.23 -6.49 11.03
N PRO A 56 6.25 -7.37 11.16
CA PRO A 56 6.23 -8.41 12.18
C PRO A 56 6.33 -7.83 13.59
N MET A 57 5.79 -8.57 14.57
CA MET A 57 5.95 -8.24 15.97
C MET A 57 7.40 -8.42 16.38
N ASN A 58 7.91 -7.48 17.17
CA ASN A 58 9.26 -7.59 17.71
C ASN A 58 9.30 -8.70 18.78
N ILE A 59 10.14 -9.70 18.59
CA ILE A 59 10.27 -10.86 19.49
C ILE A 59 10.79 -10.44 20.88
N ILE A 60 11.67 -9.45 20.94
CA ILE A 60 12.30 -8.97 22.19
C ILE A 60 11.33 -8.06 22.97
N ASN A 61 10.45 -7.36 22.26
CA ASN A 61 9.51 -6.44 22.86
C ASN A 61 8.14 -6.63 22.19
N ALA A 62 7.37 -7.59 22.74
CA ALA A 62 6.11 -8.07 22.16
C ALA A 62 5.05 -6.99 21.94
N ASN A 63 5.23 -5.78 22.50
CA ASN A 63 4.32 -4.66 22.33
C ASN A 63 4.71 -3.73 21.18
N LYS A 64 5.78 -4.04 20.43
CA LYS A 64 6.26 -3.22 19.32
C LYS A 64 6.21 -3.95 18.01
N ILE A 65 5.70 -3.26 16.99
CA ILE A 65 5.72 -3.70 15.61
C ILE A 65 7.05 -3.25 15.00
N ASP A 66 7.71 -4.16 14.28
CA ASP A 66 8.92 -3.85 13.54
C ASP A 66 8.56 -3.16 12.22
N LEU A 67 8.89 -1.87 12.10
CA LEU A 67 8.64 -1.05 10.93
C LEU A 67 9.84 -0.93 9.99
N SER A 68 10.90 -1.71 10.19
CA SER A 68 12.13 -1.60 9.38
C SER A 68 11.89 -1.83 7.90
N ILE A 69 11.04 -2.80 7.55
CA ILE A 69 10.71 -3.10 6.15
C ILE A 69 9.94 -1.93 5.52
N VAL A 70 8.95 -1.38 6.23
CA VAL A 70 8.19 -0.21 5.77
C VAL A 70 9.13 0.99 5.56
N ARG A 71 10.04 1.25 6.49
CA ARG A 71 11.01 2.35 6.38
C ARG A 71 11.96 2.15 5.19
N ASP A 72 12.41 0.93 4.95
CA ASP A 72 13.25 0.62 3.79
C ASP A 72 12.50 0.87 2.47
N VAL A 73 11.24 0.49 2.40
CA VAL A 73 10.39 0.75 1.24
C VAL A 73 10.25 2.25 0.99
N PHE A 74 9.92 3.04 2.02
CA PHE A 74 9.77 4.50 1.89
C PHE A 74 11.08 5.16 1.48
N ARG A 75 12.22 4.73 2.01
CA ARG A 75 13.52 5.24 1.61
C ARG A 75 13.78 4.97 0.13
N ARG A 76 13.51 3.76 -0.32
CA ARG A 76 13.69 3.36 -1.71
C ARG A 76 12.77 4.15 -2.64
N ILE A 77 11.51 4.35 -2.24
CA ILE A 77 10.55 5.17 -2.98
C ILE A 77 11.05 6.61 -3.06
N SER A 78 11.47 7.20 -1.93
CA SER A 78 11.89 8.61 -1.89
C SER A 78 13.08 8.91 -2.79
N ASN A 79 13.93 7.92 -3.02
CA ASN A 79 15.09 8.04 -3.91
C ASN A 79 14.75 7.82 -5.39
N HIS A 80 13.54 7.41 -5.69
CA HIS A 80 13.11 7.18 -7.07
C HIS A 80 12.65 8.49 -7.73
N LYS A 81 13.01 8.68 -8.99
CA LYS A 81 12.69 9.90 -9.75
C LYS A 81 11.18 10.16 -9.91
N LYS A 82 10.36 9.12 -9.82
CA LYS A 82 8.90 9.19 -9.96
C LYS A 82 8.17 9.40 -8.64
N SER A 83 8.86 9.45 -7.52
CA SER A 83 8.23 9.45 -6.19
C SER A 83 7.21 10.57 -5.96
N LYS A 84 7.41 11.74 -6.57
CA LYS A 84 6.50 12.88 -6.41
C LYS A 84 5.22 12.73 -7.23
N GLU A 85 5.17 11.80 -8.17
CA GLU A 85 4.03 11.57 -9.05
C GLU A 85 3.09 10.49 -8.52
N ASN A 86 3.50 9.76 -7.47
CA ASN A 86 2.74 8.66 -6.91
C ASN A 86 1.87 9.13 -5.73
N ILE A 87 0.73 8.47 -5.54
CA ILE A 87 0.00 8.50 -4.27
C ILE A 87 0.27 7.17 -3.60
N LEU A 88 0.92 7.22 -2.44
CA LEU A 88 1.33 6.04 -1.68
C LEU A 88 0.23 5.67 -0.70
N ILE A 89 -0.23 4.43 -0.76
CA ILE A 89 -1.31 3.93 0.08
C ILE A 89 -0.74 2.86 1.01
N LEU A 90 -0.59 3.21 2.28
CA LEU A 90 -0.02 2.31 3.28
C LEU A 90 -1.10 1.38 3.82
N LYS A 91 -1.03 0.12 3.42
CA LYS A 91 -1.91 -0.96 3.87
C LYS A 91 -1.31 -1.76 5.02
N SER A 92 0.00 -1.75 5.17
CA SER A 92 0.68 -2.49 6.24
C SER A 92 0.18 -2.03 7.61
N THR A 93 0.08 -2.97 8.55
CA THR A 93 -0.28 -2.67 9.94
C THR A 93 0.82 -1.83 10.59
N VAL A 94 0.46 -0.65 11.08
CA VAL A 94 1.40 0.26 11.74
C VAL A 94 0.79 0.77 13.04
N LEU A 95 1.63 1.27 13.95
CA LEU A 95 1.19 1.87 15.19
C LEU A 95 0.51 3.23 14.93
N PRO A 96 -0.43 3.66 15.78
CA PRO A 96 -1.00 5.00 15.71
C PRO A 96 0.10 6.07 15.67
N GLY A 97 -0.04 7.04 14.79
CA GLY A 97 0.95 8.11 14.61
C GLY A 97 2.09 7.80 13.65
N SER A 98 2.26 6.54 13.21
CA SER A 98 3.34 6.15 12.30
C SER A 98 3.24 6.87 10.95
N THR A 99 2.03 7.09 10.43
CA THR A 99 1.83 7.79 9.16
C THR A 99 2.24 9.25 9.28
N ASP A 100 1.96 9.90 10.41
CA ASP A 100 2.38 11.28 10.67
C ASP A 100 3.90 11.38 10.71
N ILE A 101 4.56 10.42 11.35
CA ILE A 101 6.03 10.36 11.41
C ILE A 101 6.62 10.19 10.01
N LEU A 102 6.07 9.29 9.21
CA LEU A 102 6.51 9.08 7.83
C LEU A 102 6.29 10.34 6.96
N ALA A 103 5.16 11.04 7.16
CA ALA A 103 4.89 12.28 6.47
C ALA A 103 5.90 13.38 6.83
N GLU A 104 6.33 13.45 8.08
CA GLU A 104 7.37 14.39 8.53
C GLU A 104 8.76 14.02 7.97
N GLU A 105 9.09 12.73 7.92
CA GLU A 105 10.37 12.25 7.37
C GLU A 105 10.44 12.42 5.85
N TYR A 106 9.29 12.32 5.16
CA TYR A 106 9.19 12.38 3.70
C TYR A 106 8.15 13.41 3.25
N PRO A 107 8.40 14.71 3.48
CA PRO A 107 7.39 15.75 3.24
C PRO A 107 7.00 15.94 1.76
N ASN A 108 7.81 15.40 0.85
CA ASN A 108 7.54 15.49 -0.59
C ASN A 108 6.71 14.32 -1.13
N LEU A 109 6.41 13.32 -0.30
CA LEU A 109 5.61 12.17 -0.70
C LEU A 109 4.14 12.38 -0.31
N GLN A 110 3.23 11.92 -1.15
CA GLN A 110 1.80 11.88 -0.85
C GLN A 110 1.47 10.53 -0.23
N ILE A 111 1.18 10.50 1.06
CA ILE A 111 0.96 9.26 1.82
C ILE A 111 -0.46 9.23 2.34
N VAL A 112 -1.18 8.14 2.05
CA VAL A 112 -2.51 7.86 2.60
C VAL A 112 -2.42 6.59 3.43
N PHE A 113 -2.88 6.65 4.67
CA PHE A 113 -3.06 5.48 5.50
C PHE A 113 -4.41 4.85 5.16
N ASN A 114 -4.40 3.56 4.83
CA ASN A 114 -5.59 2.81 4.48
C ASN A 114 -5.51 1.44 5.18
N PRO A 115 -5.90 1.38 6.47
CA PRO A 115 -5.82 0.13 7.23
C PRO A 115 -6.68 -0.95 6.58
N GLU A 116 -6.21 -2.18 6.66
CA GLU A 116 -6.92 -3.34 6.15
C GLU A 116 -7.56 -4.13 7.30
N PHE A 117 -8.68 -4.77 7.01
CA PHE A 117 -9.41 -5.62 7.96
C PHE A 117 -9.59 -7.03 7.41
N LEU A 118 -8.64 -7.46 6.58
CA LEU A 118 -8.68 -8.75 5.89
C LEU A 118 -8.18 -9.86 6.80
N THR A 119 -8.77 -11.05 6.65
CA THR A 119 -8.22 -12.28 7.24
C THR A 119 -7.42 -13.02 6.17
N GLU A 120 -6.34 -13.69 6.56
CA GLU A 120 -5.50 -14.44 5.63
C GLU A 120 -6.30 -15.49 4.87
N ARG A 121 -7.25 -16.15 5.56
CA ARG A 121 -8.07 -17.23 5.00
C ARG A 121 -8.98 -16.78 3.86
N SER A 122 -9.53 -15.56 3.92
CA SER A 122 -10.54 -15.07 2.99
C SER A 122 -10.21 -13.67 2.42
N ALA A 123 -8.92 -13.32 2.37
CA ALA A 123 -8.48 -11.96 2.05
C ALA A 123 -9.09 -11.40 0.75
N ARG A 124 -9.18 -12.19 -0.30
CA ARG A 124 -9.73 -11.73 -1.58
C ARG A 124 -11.21 -11.36 -1.50
N LEU A 125 -12.00 -12.21 -0.83
CA LEU A 125 -13.43 -11.95 -0.61
C LEU A 125 -13.63 -10.79 0.36
N ASP A 126 -12.85 -10.72 1.43
CA ASP A 126 -12.90 -9.64 2.40
C ASP A 126 -12.62 -8.29 1.74
N PHE A 127 -11.65 -8.24 0.83
CA PHE A 127 -11.32 -7.01 0.10
C PHE A 127 -12.48 -6.55 -0.78
N ILE A 128 -13.06 -7.46 -1.55
CA ILE A 128 -14.19 -7.16 -2.46
C ILE A 128 -15.45 -6.78 -1.68
N ASN A 129 -15.69 -7.42 -0.55
CA ASN A 129 -16.92 -7.27 0.24
C ASN A 129 -16.77 -6.30 1.42
N ALA A 130 -15.70 -5.53 1.47
CA ALA A 130 -15.47 -4.58 2.56
C ALA A 130 -16.66 -3.61 2.68
N SER A 131 -17.26 -3.53 3.88
CA SER A 131 -18.41 -2.67 4.13
C SER A 131 -18.02 -1.19 4.27
N ARG A 132 -16.76 -0.91 4.51
CA ARG A 132 -16.21 0.45 4.64
C ARG A 132 -14.73 0.48 4.32
N ILE A 133 -14.29 1.66 3.87
CA ILE A 133 -12.89 1.98 3.63
C ILE A 133 -12.53 3.16 4.53
N VAL A 134 -11.44 3.03 5.28
CA VAL A 134 -10.93 4.09 6.14
C VAL A 134 -9.67 4.68 5.50
N LEU A 135 -9.62 6.01 5.36
CA LEU A 135 -8.49 6.71 4.76
C LEU A 135 -8.03 7.83 5.68
N GLY A 136 -6.73 7.93 5.89
CA GLY A 136 -6.09 9.02 6.65
C GLY A 136 -4.96 9.64 5.85
N GLY A 137 -4.91 10.98 5.81
CA GLY A 137 -3.90 11.70 5.04
C GLY A 137 -4.41 13.08 4.65
N THR A 138 -3.76 13.72 3.67
CA THR A 138 -4.25 15.00 3.13
C THR A 138 -5.59 14.80 2.45
N GLU A 139 -6.43 15.84 2.48
CA GLU A 139 -7.75 15.81 1.86
C GLU A 139 -7.67 15.47 0.37
N TRP A 140 -6.77 16.12 -0.34
CA TRP A 140 -6.58 15.89 -1.77
C TRP A 140 -6.24 14.43 -2.08
N ALA A 141 -5.27 13.86 -1.38
CA ALA A 141 -4.84 12.48 -1.60
C ALA A 141 -5.94 11.48 -1.21
N CYS A 142 -6.62 11.71 -0.09
CA CYS A 142 -7.73 10.87 0.35
C CYS A 142 -8.89 10.90 -0.64
N GLU A 143 -9.20 12.04 -1.24
CA GLU A 143 -10.25 12.13 -2.28
C GLU A 143 -9.88 11.33 -3.53
N ARG A 144 -8.62 11.38 -3.95
CA ARG A 144 -8.13 10.60 -5.09
C ARG A 144 -8.25 9.10 -4.84
N VAL A 145 -7.85 8.64 -3.66
CA VAL A 145 -7.95 7.23 -3.27
C VAL A 145 -9.43 6.81 -3.10
N SER A 146 -10.25 7.67 -2.53
CA SER A 146 -11.68 7.44 -2.40
C SER A 146 -12.35 7.26 -3.77
N ALA A 147 -12.00 8.08 -4.75
CA ALA A 147 -12.50 7.96 -6.11
C ALA A 147 -12.09 6.63 -6.75
N LEU A 148 -10.83 6.21 -6.55
CA LEU A 148 -10.34 4.92 -7.03
C LEU A 148 -11.20 3.76 -6.50
N TYR A 149 -11.48 3.76 -5.19
CA TYR A 149 -12.31 2.72 -4.59
C TYR A 149 -13.76 2.78 -5.06
N ARG A 150 -14.35 3.97 -5.15
CA ARG A 150 -15.74 4.12 -5.59
C ARG A 150 -15.94 3.69 -7.04
N ASP A 151 -14.98 3.96 -7.90
CA ASP A 151 -15.07 3.58 -9.31
C ASP A 151 -15.02 2.06 -9.49
N ARG A 152 -14.36 1.36 -8.56
CA ARG A 152 -14.28 -0.11 -8.59
C ARG A 152 -15.42 -0.77 -7.81
N PHE A 153 -15.80 -0.20 -6.69
CA PHE A 153 -16.81 -0.76 -5.76
C PHE A 153 -17.91 0.26 -5.51
N PRO A 154 -18.79 0.52 -6.50
CA PRO A 154 -19.86 1.52 -6.40
C PRO A 154 -20.94 1.18 -5.38
#